data_446a98d88018adbfacc7769416bc6852
#
_entry.id   446a98d88018adbfacc7769416bc6852
#
_cell.length_a   1.000
_cell.length_b   1.000
_cell.length_c   1.000
_cell.angle_alpha   90.00
_cell.angle_beta   90.00
_cell.angle_gamma   90.00
#
_symmetry.space_group_name_H-M   'P 1'
#
loop_
_entity.id
_entity.type
_entity.pdbx_description
1 polymer ?
#
loop_
_entity_poly.entity_id
_entity_poly.type
_entity_poly.pdbx_seq_one_letter_code
_entity_poly.pdbx_strand_id
1 'polypeptide(L)'
;MVPNYTFNHKGWQIRGRDVEKFFQEKLDYIGFNEQEKRDFIDYWKTEFEAEKLYFISFKFDEQIDEYVTLDFSQKPKKQMRVLLEAHTLDDEKYNPAFVYSNVGKNFDQKILRKFERSGEFDVFEWGGVMQDYQTGRF
;
A
#
# COMPACT_ATOMS: atom_id res chain seq x y z
N MET A 1 -17.26 1.62 -0.61
CA MET A 1 -16.42 0.39 -0.54
C MET A 1 -17.02 -0.70 -1.41
N VAL A 2 -16.16 -1.54 -1.99
CA VAL A 2 -16.60 -2.68 -2.81
C VAL A 2 -17.12 -3.79 -1.90
N PRO A 3 -18.35 -4.32 -2.15
CA PRO A 3 -18.84 -5.47 -1.41
C PRO A 3 -17.88 -6.66 -1.57
N ASN A 4 -17.73 -7.44 -0.52
CA ASN A 4 -16.86 -8.63 -0.49
C ASN A 4 -15.36 -8.32 -0.62
N TYR A 5 -14.98 -7.07 -0.37
CA TYR A 5 -13.57 -6.71 -0.35
C TYR A 5 -12.86 -7.44 0.80
N THR A 6 -11.74 -8.08 0.48
CA THR A 6 -10.94 -8.81 1.45
C THR A 6 -9.56 -8.19 1.55
N PHE A 7 -9.17 -7.79 2.76
CA PHE A 7 -7.82 -7.28 3.03
C PHE A 7 -6.80 -8.42 2.99
N ASN A 8 -5.58 -8.12 2.59
CA ASN A 8 -4.49 -9.08 2.63
C ASN A 8 -4.17 -9.47 4.07
N HIS A 9 -3.72 -10.72 4.24
CA HIS A 9 -3.31 -11.23 5.55
C HIS A 9 -1.81 -11.05 5.83
N LYS A 10 -1.04 -10.68 4.81
CA LYS A 10 0.39 -10.44 4.92
C LYS A 10 0.69 -8.96 4.77
N GLY A 11 1.42 -8.41 5.70
CA GLY A 11 1.76 -6.99 5.70
C GLY A 11 2.57 -6.61 6.93
N TRP A 12 2.47 -5.35 7.32
CA TRP A 12 3.27 -4.78 8.41
C TRP A 12 2.38 -4.13 9.45
N GLN A 13 2.82 -4.19 10.70
CA GLN A 13 2.19 -3.45 11.80
C GLN A 13 3.00 -2.18 12.04
N ILE A 14 2.38 -1.04 11.80
CA ILE A 14 3.05 0.26 11.81
C ILE A 14 2.26 1.22 12.70
N ARG A 15 2.98 1.90 13.61
CA ARG A 15 2.37 2.99 14.38
C ARG A 15 2.21 4.20 13.45
N GLY A 16 1.12 4.94 13.60
CA GLY A 16 0.82 6.04 12.69
C GLY A 16 1.96 7.03 12.53
N ARG A 17 2.69 7.34 13.62
CA ARG A 17 3.82 8.26 13.56
C ARG A 17 4.99 7.79 12.72
N ASP A 18 5.03 6.49 12.37
CA ASP A 18 6.12 5.90 11.59
C ASP A 18 5.75 5.67 10.12
N VAL A 19 4.53 6.01 9.71
CA VAL A 19 4.07 5.67 8.36
C VAL A 19 4.83 6.41 7.26
N GLU A 20 5.25 7.64 7.51
CA GLU A 20 5.97 8.40 6.47
C GLU A 20 7.28 7.71 6.11
N LYS A 21 8.06 7.31 7.10
CA LYS A 21 9.31 6.57 6.87
C LYS A 21 9.05 5.23 6.20
N PHE A 22 8.00 4.54 6.64
CA PHE A 22 7.58 3.27 6.05
C PHE A 22 7.28 3.45 4.56
N PHE A 23 6.48 4.44 4.21
CA PHE A 23 6.13 4.70 2.81
C PHE A 23 7.35 5.09 1.98
N GLN A 24 8.25 5.91 2.52
CA GLN A 24 9.47 6.26 1.79
C GLN A 24 10.23 5.01 1.33
N GLU A 25 10.38 4.05 2.22
CA GLU A 25 11.11 2.82 1.89
C GLU A 25 10.34 1.89 0.96
N LYS A 26 9.05 1.66 1.24
CA LYS A 26 8.27 0.68 0.47
C LYS A 26 7.93 1.19 -0.92
N LEU A 27 7.57 2.45 -1.04
CA LEU A 27 7.27 3.03 -2.35
C LEU A 27 8.53 3.12 -3.22
N ASP A 28 9.67 3.41 -2.61
CA ASP A 28 10.94 3.39 -3.33
C ASP A 28 11.22 1.99 -3.88
N TYR A 29 11.03 0.97 -3.05
CA TYR A 29 11.21 -0.42 -3.47
C TYR A 29 10.29 -0.79 -4.65
N ILE A 30 9.03 -0.34 -4.61
CA ILE A 30 8.04 -0.65 -5.66
C ILE A 30 8.42 0.03 -6.98
N GLY A 31 9.03 1.20 -6.92
CA GLY A 31 9.44 1.92 -8.13
C GLY A 31 8.78 3.27 -8.33
N PHE A 32 8.18 3.83 -7.28
CA PHE A 32 7.69 5.21 -7.32
C PHE A 32 8.85 6.16 -7.53
N ASN A 33 8.69 7.16 -8.40
CA ASN A 33 9.67 8.22 -8.50
C ASN A 33 9.44 9.24 -7.35
N GLU A 34 10.33 10.23 -7.25
CA GLU A 34 10.29 11.18 -6.13
C GLU A 34 8.99 11.98 -6.08
N GLN A 35 8.45 12.39 -7.23
CA GLN A 35 7.19 13.14 -7.25
C GLN A 35 6.01 12.26 -6.85
N GLU A 36 5.99 11.03 -7.35
CA GLU A 36 4.93 10.08 -7.03
C GLU A 36 4.94 9.72 -5.54
N LYS A 37 6.12 9.52 -4.95
CA LYS A 37 6.25 9.27 -3.52
C LYS A 37 5.71 10.46 -2.71
N ARG A 38 6.08 11.66 -3.11
CA ARG A 38 5.65 12.88 -2.42
C ARG A 38 4.12 13.01 -2.45
N ASP A 39 3.53 12.84 -3.63
CA ASP A 39 2.09 12.96 -3.80
C ASP A 39 1.34 11.92 -2.97
N PHE A 40 1.81 10.68 -3.00
CA PHE A 40 1.21 9.59 -2.24
C PHE A 40 1.30 9.84 -0.74
N ILE A 41 2.48 10.19 -0.26
CA ILE A 41 2.71 10.38 1.17
C ILE A 41 1.96 11.60 1.69
N ASP A 42 1.96 12.71 0.95
CA ASP A 42 1.24 13.93 1.36
C ASP A 42 -0.26 13.67 1.51
N TYR A 43 -0.81 12.83 0.66
CA TYR A 43 -2.22 12.46 0.75
C TYR A 43 -2.48 11.50 1.92
N TRP A 44 -1.75 10.39 1.98
CA TRP A 44 -2.08 9.30 2.89
C TRP A 44 -1.62 9.52 4.33
N LYS A 45 -0.52 10.23 4.56
CA LYS A 45 -0.02 10.42 5.93
C LYS A 45 -1.04 11.12 6.84
N THR A 46 -1.93 11.94 6.27
CA THR A 46 -2.95 12.64 7.03
C THR A 46 -4.08 11.72 7.50
N GLU A 47 -4.19 10.54 6.90
CA GLU A 47 -5.20 9.54 7.25
C GLU A 47 -4.77 8.65 8.42
N PHE A 48 -3.53 8.78 8.89
CA PHE A 48 -2.96 7.97 9.97
C PHE A 48 -2.78 8.83 11.21
N GLU A 49 -3.40 8.40 12.31
CA GLU A 49 -3.23 9.09 13.60
C GLU A 49 -1.97 8.54 14.29
N ALA A 50 -1.12 9.45 14.81
CA ALA A 50 0.22 9.12 15.28
C ALA A 50 0.25 8.00 16.31
N GLU A 51 -0.74 7.95 17.22
CA GLU A 51 -0.75 7.02 18.34
C GLU A 51 -1.46 5.70 18.03
N LYS A 52 -2.16 5.60 16.89
CA LYS A 52 -2.86 4.37 16.54
C LYS A 52 -1.92 3.37 15.87
N LEU A 53 -2.25 2.10 16.06
CA LEU A 53 -1.54 1.00 15.40
C LEU A 53 -2.33 0.58 14.17
N TYR A 54 -1.62 0.35 13.07
CA TYR A 54 -2.23 -0.03 11.80
C TYR A 54 -1.59 -1.29 11.25
N PHE A 55 -2.40 -2.09 10.56
CA PHE A 55 -1.90 -3.15 9.70
C PHE A 55 -1.94 -2.62 8.27
N ILE A 56 -0.78 -2.62 7.61
CA ILE A 56 -0.62 -2.05 6.27
C ILE A 56 -0.13 -3.12 5.31
N SER A 57 -0.75 -3.16 4.12
CA SER A 57 -0.33 -4.04 3.05
C SER A 57 -0.59 -3.35 1.71
N PHE A 58 -0.30 -4.05 0.60
CA PHE A 58 -0.54 -3.55 -0.74
C PHE A 58 -1.13 -4.66 -1.60
N LYS A 59 -2.04 -4.28 -2.50
CA LYS A 59 -2.48 -5.14 -3.60
C LYS A 59 -1.89 -4.65 -4.90
N PHE A 60 -1.69 -5.56 -5.82
CA PHE A 60 -1.11 -5.27 -7.13
C PHE A 60 -1.95 -5.87 -8.24
N ASP A 61 -2.01 -5.20 -9.39
CA ASP A 61 -2.49 -5.70 -10.68
C ASP A 61 -3.72 -6.61 -10.61
N GLU A 62 -3.56 -7.91 -10.79
CA GLU A 62 -4.68 -8.86 -10.84
C GLU A 62 -5.49 -8.89 -9.55
N GLN A 63 -4.90 -8.60 -8.41
CA GLN A 63 -5.65 -8.51 -7.15
C GLN A 63 -6.60 -7.31 -7.17
N ILE A 64 -6.26 -6.26 -7.91
CA ILE A 64 -7.09 -5.07 -8.09
C ILE A 64 -8.11 -5.30 -9.20
N ASP A 65 -7.71 -5.99 -10.26
CA ASP A 65 -8.57 -6.26 -11.43
C ASP A 65 -9.85 -7.00 -11.06
N GLU A 66 -9.85 -7.72 -9.95
CA GLU A 66 -11.05 -8.36 -9.41
C GLU A 66 -12.14 -7.34 -9.07
N TYR A 67 -11.77 -6.09 -8.79
CA TYR A 67 -12.69 -5.05 -8.34
C TYR A 67 -12.88 -3.94 -9.37
N VAL A 68 -11.82 -3.60 -10.12
CA VAL A 68 -11.82 -2.46 -11.06
C VAL A 68 -11.02 -2.83 -12.29
N THR A 69 -11.61 -2.66 -13.48
CA THR A 69 -10.91 -2.84 -14.75
C THR A 69 -10.54 -1.49 -15.34
N LEU A 70 -9.43 -1.46 -16.09
CA LEU A 70 -9.00 -0.30 -16.86
C LEU A 70 -9.04 -0.63 -18.34
N ASP A 71 -9.59 0.30 -19.13
CA ASP A 71 -9.62 0.22 -20.59
C ASP A 71 -8.74 1.31 -21.19
N PHE A 72 -7.94 0.92 -22.18
CA PHE A 72 -7.07 1.86 -22.89
C PHE A 72 -7.29 1.75 -24.39
N SER A 73 -7.31 2.89 -25.08
CA SER A 73 -7.34 2.92 -26.53
C SER A 73 -6.02 2.43 -27.13
N GLN A 74 -4.94 2.52 -26.37
CA GLN A 74 -3.62 2.01 -26.72
C GLN A 74 -3.09 1.18 -25.56
N LYS A 75 -2.64 -0.03 -25.85
CA LYS A 75 -2.10 -0.92 -24.83
C LYS A 75 -0.77 -0.37 -24.30
N PRO A 76 -0.64 -0.17 -22.99
CA PRO A 76 0.64 0.30 -22.43
C PRO A 76 1.75 -0.76 -22.56
N LYS A 77 2.97 -0.30 -22.71
CA LYS A 77 4.16 -1.17 -22.76
C LYS A 77 4.38 -1.85 -21.42
N LYS A 78 4.28 -1.09 -20.35
CA LYS A 78 4.33 -1.56 -18.96
C LYS A 78 3.15 -1.00 -18.20
N GLN A 79 2.61 -1.80 -17.29
CA GLN A 79 1.50 -1.37 -16.45
C GLN A 79 1.67 -1.94 -15.05
N MET A 80 1.45 -1.08 -14.05
CA MET A 80 1.33 -1.54 -12.68
C MET A 80 0.25 -0.75 -11.97
N ARG A 81 -0.58 -1.46 -11.22
CA ARG A 81 -1.58 -0.89 -10.33
C ARG A 81 -1.22 -1.26 -8.91
N VAL A 82 -1.22 -0.27 -8.02
CA VAL A 82 -0.86 -0.44 -6.61
C VAL A 82 -1.99 0.10 -5.76
N LEU A 83 -2.48 -0.71 -4.85
CA LEU A 83 -3.51 -0.30 -3.90
C LEU A 83 -2.97 -0.46 -2.47
N LEU A 84 -2.88 0.66 -1.76
CA LEU A 84 -2.57 0.65 -0.33
C LEU A 84 -3.77 0.09 0.43
N GLU A 85 -3.50 -0.82 1.35
CA GLU A 85 -4.51 -1.30 2.28
C GLU A 85 -4.06 -1.00 3.70
N ALA A 86 -4.94 -0.41 4.50
CA ALA A 86 -4.62 -0.16 5.90
C ALA A 86 -5.88 -0.28 6.75
N HIS A 87 -5.75 -0.85 7.93
CA HIS A 87 -6.81 -0.84 8.92
C HIS A 87 -6.21 -0.72 10.31
N THR A 88 -7.00 -0.17 11.24
CA THR A 88 -6.56 -0.05 12.62
C THR A 88 -6.50 -1.40 13.29
N LEU A 89 -5.57 -1.54 14.24
CA LEU A 89 -5.42 -2.71 15.10
C LEU A 89 -5.50 -2.28 16.56
N ASP A 90 -6.03 -3.16 17.40
CA ASP A 90 -5.88 -3.00 18.85
C ASP A 90 -4.45 -3.34 19.25
N ASP A 91 -3.91 -2.62 20.24
CA ASP A 91 -2.55 -2.88 20.73
C ASP A 91 -2.40 -4.32 21.24
N GLU A 92 -3.48 -4.94 21.70
CA GLU A 92 -3.47 -6.34 22.15
C GLU A 92 -3.18 -7.33 21.01
N LYS A 93 -3.41 -6.92 19.76
CA LYS A 93 -3.14 -7.75 18.58
C LYS A 93 -1.74 -7.55 18.03
N TYR A 94 -0.94 -6.73 18.71
CA TYR A 94 0.43 -6.45 18.28
C TYR A 94 1.26 -7.73 18.25
N ASN A 95 1.89 -7.97 17.10
CA ASN A 95 2.77 -9.13 16.92
C ASN A 95 4.14 -8.64 16.44
N PRO A 96 5.20 -8.75 17.26
CA PRO A 96 6.52 -8.25 16.89
C PRO A 96 7.07 -8.80 15.56
N ALA A 97 6.60 -9.97 15.12
CA ALA A 97 7.06 -10.56 13.86
C ALA A 97 6.68 -9.73 12.64
N PHE A 98 5.68 -8.85 12.76
CA PHE A 98 5.21 -8.01 11.66
C PHE A 98 5.56 -6.54 11.83
N VAL A 99 6.36 -6.20 12.83
CA VAL A 99 6.81 -4.82 13.01
C VAL A 99 7.78 -4.46 11.88
N TYR A 100 7.57 -3.31 11.29
CA TYR A 100 8.37 -2.83 10.16
C TYR A 100 9.88 -2.96 10.41
N SER A 101 10.36 -2.56 11.59
CA SER A 101 11.78 -2.59 11.92
C SER A 101 12.37 -4.01 12.02
N ASN A 102 11.52 -5.02 12.15
CA ASN A 102 11.94 -6.41 12.29
C ASN A 102 11.79 -7.23 11.02
N VAL A 103 11.30 -6.63 9.93
CA VAL A 103 11.03 -7.33 8.67
C VAL A 103 12.05 -6.89 7.64
N GLY A 104 12.81 -7.83 7.09
CA GLY A 104 13.87 -7.52 6.14
C GLY A 104 13.42 -7.61 4.69
N LYS A 105 14.41 -7.45 3.78
CA LYS A 105 14.18 -7.46 2.34
C LYS A 105 13.50 -8.72 1.82
N ASN A 106 13.74 -9.87 2.46
CA ASN A 106 13.11 -11.13 2.02
C ASN A 106 11.60 -11.07 2.16
N PHE A 107 11.10 -10.40 3.19
CA PHE A 107 9.66 -10.20 3.39
C PHE A 107 9.11 -9.25 2.32
N ASP A 108 9.82 -8.16 2.04
CA ASP A 108 9.43 -7.20 1.00
C ASP A 108 9.30 -7.90 -0.35
N GLN A 109 10.27 -8.76 -0.71
CA GLN A 109 10.25 -9.49 -1.97
C GLN A 109 9.04 -10.42 -2.11
N LYS A 110 8.52 -10.92 -0.99
CA LYS A 110 7.35 -11.82 -1.01
C LYS A 110 6.04 -11.08 -1.19
N ILE A 111 5.98 -9.82 -0.73
CA ILE A 111 4.72 -9.05 -0.69
C ILE A 111 4.69 -7.97 -1.76
N LEU A 112 5.82 -7.32 -2.03
CA LEU A 112 5.89 -6.17 -2.92
C LEU A 112 6.38 -6.57 -4.30
N ARG A 113 5.89 -5.85 -5.31
CA ARG A 113 6.35 -5.96 -6.69
C ARG A 113 7.10 -4.71 -7.08
N LYS A 114 8.02 -4.84 -8.03
CA LYS A 114 8.77 -3.70 -8.57
C LYS A 114 8.24 -3.33 -9.94
N PHE A 115 8.10 -2.04 -10.18
CA PHE A 115 7.73 -1.50 -11.48
C PHE A 115 8.96 -0.95 -12.17
N GLU A 116 9.31 -1.56 -13.30
CA GLU A 116 10.41 -1.12 -14.14
C GLU A 116 9.84 -0.43 -15.38
N ARG A 117 10.14 0.85 -15.52
CA ARG A 117 9.58 1.67 -16.60
C ARG A 117 10.26 1.37 -17.93
N SER A 118 9.47 1.32 -19.01
CA SER A 118 9.99 1.06 -20.34
C SER A 118 10.57 2.31 -21.01
N GLY A 119 10.13 3.48 -20.58
CA GLY A 119 10.45 4.73 -21.23
C GLY A 119 9.54 5.04 -22.44
N GLU A 120 8.60 4.16 -22.71
CA GLU A 120 7.59 4.34 -23.76
C GLU A 120 6.25 4.67 -23.10
N PHE A 121 5.14 4.15 -23.63
CA PHE A 121 3.85 4.35 -22.98
C PHE A 121 3.70 3.38 -21.82
N ASP A 122 3.80 3.89 -20.61
CA ASP A 122 3.64 3.13 -19.38
C ASP A 122 2.48 3.71 -18.58
N VAL A 123 1.78 2.83 -17.84
CA VAL A 123 0.73 3.23 -16.91
C VAL A 123 1.10 2.76 -15.51
N PHE A 124 1.16 3.71 -14.58
CA PHE A 124 1.41 3.44 -13.18
C PHE A 124 0.34 4.14 -12.35
N GLU A 125 -0.53 3.34 -11.74
CA GLU A 125 -1.69 3.83 -10.99
C GLU A 125 -1.58 3.42 -9.55
N TRP A 126 -1.97 4.31 -8.64
CA TRP A 126 -2.05 3.96 -7.22
C TRP A 126 -3.29 4.55 -6.58
N GLY A 127 -3.69 3.92 -5.48
CA GLY A 127 -4.80 4.37 -4.67
C GLY A 127 -4.72 3.69 -3.32
N GLY A 128 -5.81 3.75 -2.53
CA GLY A 128 -5.80 3.12 -1.23
C GLY A 128 -7.17 2.93 -0.62
N VAL A 129 -7.22 2.04 0.35
CA VAL A 129 -8.40 1.73 1.15
C VAL A 129 -7.99 1.77 2.62
N MET A 130 -8.73 2.56 3.42
CA MET A 130 -8.47 2.67 4.85
C MET A 130 -9.73 2.27 5.63
N GLN A 131 -9.57 1.37 6.59
CA GLN A 131 -10.63 0.99 7.50
C GLN A 131 -10.23 1.34 8.92
N ASP A 132 -11.01 2.21 9.57
CA ASP A 132 -10.81 2.54 10.97
C ASP A 132 -11.89 1.83 11.81
N TYR A 133 -11.52 0.69 12.38
CA TYR A 133 -12.46 -0.12 13.17
C TYR A 133 -12.83 0.53 14.50
N GLN A 134 -12.01 1.46 14.99
CA GLN A 134 -12.24 2.14 16.27
C GLN A 134 -13.29 3.22 16.15
N THR A 135 -13.37 3.89 15.00
CA THR A 135 -14.36 4.96 14.78
C THR A 135 -15.51 4.51 13.89
N GLY A 136 -15.44 3.32 13.31
CA GLY A 136 -16.45 2.82 12.38
C GLY A 136 -16.37 3.43 10.99
N ARG A 137 -15.36 4.24 10.69
CA ARG A 137 -15.17 4.80 9.34
C ARG A 137 -14.53 3.77 8.41
N PHE A 138 -14.83 3.95 7.17
CA PHE A 138 -14.23 3.13 6.13
C PHE A 138 -13.60 4.01 5.06
#